data_be00c900e95a03ade79764f7331a3002
#
_entry.id   be00c900e95a03ade79764f7331a3002
#
_cell.length_a   1.000
_cell.length_b   1.000
_cell.length_c   1.000
_cell.angle_alpha   90.00
_cell.angle_beta   90.00
_cell.angle_gamma   90.00
#
_symmetry.space_group_name_H-M   'P 1'
#
loop_
_entity.id
_entity.type
_entity.pdbx_description
1 polymer ?
#
loop_
_entity_poly.entity_id
_entity_poly.type
_entity_poly.pdbx_seq_one_letter_code
_entity_poly.pdbx_strand_id
1 'polypeptide(L)'
;MKKALISIDYTYDFVANDGKLTAGKPAQAIEEAITRVTKEAYEAGNYIFFAIDGHDEGDDFHPETKLFPPHNIKGTSGRDLYGQLADLYAEIKEDSKVFWLDKRHYSAFSGTDLDIRLRERRVTTVVLTGVLTDICVFHTAIDAYNLGYDIEIPGEAVASLTEENHQFALNHFKNVLGAKIV
;
A
#
# COMPACT_ATOMS: atom_id res chain seq x y z
N MET A 1 -16.38 -3.14 -14.92
CA MET A 1 -14.98 -3.56 -14.71
C MET A 1 -14.82 -3.96 -13.26
N LYS A 2 -14.10 -5.04 -12.94
CA LYS A 2 -13.83 -5.43 -11.55
C LYS A 2 -12.60 -4.68 -11.05
N LYS A 3 -12.70 -4.12 -9.85
CA LYS A 3 -11.63 -3.38 -9.21
C LYS A 3 -11.11 -4.09 -7.97
N ALA A 4 -9.85 -3.86 -7.64
CA ALA A 4 -9.27 -4.15 -6.35
C ALA A 4 -8.59 -2.91 -5.79
N LEU A 5 -8.76 -2.65 -4.50
CA LEU A 5 -7.97 -1.67 -3.78
C LEU A 5 -6.79 -2.38 -3.13
N ILE A 6 -5.60 -1.82 -3.28
CA ILE A 6 -4.37 -2.30 -2.68
C ILE A 6 -3.89 -1.21 -1.73
N SER A 7 -4.07 -1.43 -0.44
CA SER A 7 -3.58 -0.56 0.63
C SER A 7 -2.16 -0.99 0.99
N ILE A 8 -1.20 -0.09 0.80
CA ILE A 8 0.23 -0.40 0.84
C ILE A 8 0.84 0.23 2.09
N ASP A 9 1.38 -0.60 2.96
CA ASP A 9 2.29 -0.23 4.05
C ASP A 9 1.80 0.83 5.03
N TYR A 10 0.50 1.00 5.21
CA TYR A 10 -0.02 1.95 6.20
C TYR A 10 0.01 1.34 7.60
N THR A 11 1.22 1.11 8.11
CA THR A 11 1.52 0.39 9.36
C THR A 11 1.98 1.32 10.48
N TYR A 12 1.98 0.78 11.71
CA TYR A 12 2.45 1.51 12.89
C TYR A 12 3.88 2.03 12.71
N ASP A 13 4.80 1.18 12.22
CA ASP A 13 6.20 1.56 12.05
C ASP A 13 6.41 2.68 11.02
N PHE A 14 5.54 2.78 10.01
CA PHE A 14 5.62 3.82 9.00
C PHE A 14 4.83 5.09 9.31
N VAL A 15 3.87 5.05 10.25
CA VAL A 15 2.95 6.17 10.47
C VAL A 15 3.03 6.76 11.88
N ALA A 16 3.17 5.93 12.92
CA ALA A 16 3.19 6.39 14.29
C ALA A 16 4.40 7.29 14.58
N ASN A 17 4.27 8.22 15.54
CA ASN A 17 5.37 9.12 15.91
C ASN A 17 6.61 8.38 16.43
N ASP A 18 6.41 7.24 17.09
CA ASP A 18 7.43 6.35 17.62
C ASP A 18 7.67 5.10 16.75
N GLY A 19 7.09 5.08 15.55
CA GLY A 19 7.33 4.04 14.56
C GLY A 19 8.81 3.98 14.14
N LYS A 20 9.30 2.77 13.86
CA LYS A 20 10.75 2.54 13.63
C LYS A 20 11.29 3.20 12.37
N LEU A 21 10.43 3.44 11.37
CA LEU A 21 10.77 4.13 10.12
C LEU A 21 9.63 5.09 9.72
N THR A 22 9.24 5.94 10.65
CA THR A 22 8.05 6.79 10.48
C THR A 22 8.22 7.85 9.40
N ALA A 23 7.20 7.99 8.56
CA ALA A 23 7.03 9.12 7.65
C ALA A 23 6.36 10.33 8.35
N GLY A 24 5.92 10.16 9.60
CA GLY A 24 5.43 11.23 10.45
C GLY A 24 4.15 11.92 9.94
N LYS A 25 4.13 13.25 10.10
CA LYS A 25 2.93 14.06 9.79
C LYS A 25 2.33 13.86 8.40
N PRO A 26 3.08 13.74 7.30
CA PRO A 26 2.49 13.49 5.99
C PRO A 26 1.69 12.18 5.94
N ALA A 27 2.22 11.10 6.51
CA ALA A 27 1.52 9.82 6.56
C ALA A 27 0.30 9.86 7.50
N GLN A 28 0.41 10.55 8.64
CA GLN A 28 -0.71 10.73 9.58
C GLN A 28 -1.84 11.55 8.97
N ALA A 29 -1.52 12.53 8.13
CA ALA A 29 -2.51 13.41 7.52
C ALA A 29 -3.49 12.70 6.57
N ILE A 30 -3.13 11.54 6.03
CA ILE A 30 -4.00 10.77 5.13
C ILE A 30 -4.87 9.74 5.85
N GLU A 31 -4.83 9.64 7.17
CA GLU A 31 -5.52 8.60 7.95
C GLU A 31 -7.03 8.52 7.64
N GLU A 32 -7.71 9.65 7.67
CA GLU A 32 -9.14 9.73 7.38
C GLU A 32 -9.43 9.36 5.91
N ALA A 33 -8.63 9.89 4.98
CA ALA A 33 -8.83 9.67 3.56
C ALA A 33 -8.58 8.21 3.15
N ILE A 34 -7.48 7.59 3.60
CA ILE A 34 -7.17 6.20 3.28
C ILE A 34 -8.22 5.24 3.86
N THR A 35 -8.70 5.52 5.08
CA THR A 35 -9.75 4.72 5.71
C THR A 35 -11.07 4.85 4.96
N ARG A 36 -11.48 6.06 4.63
CA ARG A 36 -12.71 6.34 3.88
C ARG A 36 -12.68 5.69 2.50
N VAL A 37 -11.61 5.90 1.73
CA VAL A 37 -11.46 5.31 0.38
C VAL A 37 -11.47 3.77 0.44
N THR A 38 -10.83 3.17 1.44
CA THR A 38 -10.83 1.71 1.63
C THR A 38 -12.25 1.21 1.96
N LYS A 39 -12.97 1.90 2.84
CA LYS A 39 -14.34 1.57 3.21
C LYS A 39 -15.30 1.67 2.02
N GLU A 40 -15.24 2.77 1.28
CA GLU A 40 -16.05 2.98 0.07
C GLU A 40 -15.79 1.89 -0.98
N ALA A 41 -14.52 1.51 -1.19
CA ALA A 41 -14.16 0.42 -2.09
C ALA A 41 -14.73 -0.93 -1.63
N TYR A 42 -14.66 -1.22 -0.34
CA TYR A 42 -15.23 -2.44 0.26
C TYR A 42 -16.77 -2.47 0.12
N GLU A 43 -17.45 -1.39 0.47
CA GLU A 43 -18.91 -1.27 0.34
C GLU A 43 -19.39 -1.36 -1.11
N ALA A 44 -18.59 -0.88 -2.07
CA ALA A 44 -18.83 -1.05 -3.50
C ALA A 44 -18.61 -2.49 -3.99
N GLY A 45 -18.20 -3.41 -3.12
CA GLY A 45 -17.98 -4.83 -3.41
C GLY A 45 -16.67 -5.14 -4.12
N ASN A 46 -15.70 -4.22 -4.10
CA ASN A 46 -14.35 -4.46 -4.63
C ASN A 46 -13.56 -5.42 -3.73
N TYR A 47 -12.52 -6.01 -4.29
CA TYR A 47 -11.53 -6.76 -3.51
C TYR A 47 -10.58 -5.81 -2.80
N ILE A 48 -10.22 -6.11 -1.56
CA ILE A 48 -9.31 -5.30 -0.74
C ILE A 48 -8.07 -6.13 -0.40
N PHE A 49 -6.91 -5.60 -0.73
CA PHE A 49 -5.62 -6.20 -0.40
C PHE A 49 -4.84 -5.25 0.51
N PHE A 50 -4.48 -5.71 1.69
CA PHE A 50 -3.52 -5.03 2.56
C PHE A 50 -2.15 -5.63 2.28
N ALA A 51 -1.37 -4.95 1.43
CA ALA A 51 -0.03 -5.37 1.03
C ALA A 51 1.00 -4.76 1.98
N ILE A 52 1.45 -5.57 2.91
CA ILE A 52 2.22 -5.10 4.05
C ILE A 52 3.63 -5.67 4.03
N ASP A 53 4.59 -4.79 4.09
CA ASP A 53 6.00 -5.11 4.19
C ASP A 53 6.29 -5.99 5.40
N GLY A 54 7.19 -6.95 5.25
CA GLY A 54 7.48 -7.93 6.29
C GLY A 54 8.92 -8.39 6.28
N HIS A 55 9.65 -7.96 7.31
CA HIS A 55 11.04 -8.34 7.52
C HIS A 55 11.15 -9.46 8.53
N ASP A 56 12.11 -10.35 8.34
CA ASP A 56 12.51 -11.32 9.32
C ASP A 56 13.59 -10.72 10.23
N GLU A 57 13.52 -10.97 11.52
CA GLU A 57 14.52 -10.44 12.47
C GLU A 57 15.90 -11.00 12.14
N GLY A 58 16.89 -10.11 12.00
CA GLY A 58 18.28 -10.49 11.73
C GLY A 58 18.55 -10.96 10.29
N ASP A 59 17.69 -10.66 9.33
CA ASP A 59 17.92 -10.97 7.92
C ASP A 59 18.91 -10.01 7.27
N ASP A 60 20.19 -10.37 7.27
CA ASP A 60 21.26 -9.59 6.64
C ASP A 60 21.18 -9.56 5.10
N PHE A 61 20.36 -10.40 4.49
CA PHE A 61 20.25 -10.53 3.03
C PHE A 61 19.09 -9.71 2.44
N HIS A 62 18.20 -9.19 3.27
CA HIS A 62 17.16 -8.31 2.79
C HIS A 62 17.76 -7.02 2.22
N PRO A 63 17.34 -6.54 1.02
CA PRO A 63 17.95 -5.38 0.38
C PRO A 63 17.87 -4.11 1.22
N GLU A 64 16.84 -3.96 2.03
CA GLU A 64 16.61 -2.77 2.88
C GLU A 64 17.43 -2.79 4.18
N THR A 65 17.96 -3.91 4.61
CA THR A 65 18.73 -4.02 5.85
C THR A 65 19.97 -3.10 5.87
N LYS A 66 20.51 -2.76 4.70
CA LYS A 66 21.66 -1.85 4.57
C LYS A 66 21.23 -0.37 4.41
N LEU A 67 19.95 -0.11 4.22
CA LEU A 67 19.42 1.22 3.90
C LEU A 67 18.67 1.84 5.07
N PHE A 68 17.98 1.02 5.86
CA PHE A 68 17.05 1.47 6.88
C PHE A 68 17.23 0.69 8.19
N PRO A 69 16.84 1.28 9.35
CA PRO A 69 16.74 0.53 10.59
C PRO A 69 15.72 -0.59 10.49
N PRO A 70 15.82 -1.64 11.33
CA PRO A 70 14.81 -2.69 11.38
C PRO A 70 13.40 -2.13 11.63
N HIS A 71 12.48 -2.47 10.75
CA HIS A 71 11.08 -2.04 10.78
C HIS A 71 10.17 -3.15 10.25
N ASN A 72 8.89 -3.04 10.50
CA ASN A 72 7.89 -4.03 10.06
C ASN A 72 8.31 -5.50 10.29
N ILE A 73 8.96 -5.75 11.44
CA ILE A 73 9.41 -7.11 11.78
C ILE A 73 8.20 -8.00 12.01
N LYS A 74 8.18 -9.16 11.35
CA LYS A 74 7.11 -10.16 11.50
C LYS A 74 6.94 -10.57 12.96
N GLY A 75 5.68 -10.64 13.39
CA GLY A 75 5.34 -10.97 14.77
C GLY A 75 5.43 -9.81 15.77
N THR A 76 5.72 -8.59 15.30
CA THR A 76 5.68 -7.38 16.14
C THR A 76 4.52 -6.47 15.78
N SER A 77 4.11 -5.61 16.70
CA SER A 77 3.06 -4.60 16.49
C SER A 77 3.45 -3.52 15.49
N GLY A 78 4.73 -3.40 15.13
CA GLY A 78 5.18 -2.47 14.09
C GLY A 78 4.51 -2.69 12.73
N ARG A 79 4.10 -3.94 12.46
CA ARG A 79 3.37 -4.32 11.24
C ARG A 79 1.86 -4.20 11.32
N ASP A 80 1.31 -3.90 12.47
CA ASP A 80 -0.13 -3.68 12.59
C ASP A 80 -0.51 -2.45 11.77
N LEU A 81 -1.69 -2.47 11.16
CA LEU A 81 -2.21 -1.28 10.48
C LEU A 81 -2.37 -0.15 11.50
N TYR A 82 -2.25 1.09 11.03
CA TYR A 82 -2.32 2.26 11.89
C TYR A 82 -3.74 2.86 11.97
N GLY A 83 -4.12 3.29 13.18
CA GLY A 83 -5.28 4.14 13.45
C GLY A 83 -6.60 3.58 12.94
N GLN A 84 -7.44 4.45 12.38
CA GLN A 84 -8.78 4.09 11.90
C GLN A 84 -8.78 2.99 10.82
N LEU A 85 -7.69 2.88 10.03
CA LEU A 85 -7.58 1.80 9.05
C LEU A 85 -7.42 0.43 9.73
N ALA A 86 -6.76 0.38 10.89
CA ALA A 86 -6.68 -0.84 11.70
C ALA A 86 -8.06 -1.25 12.23
N ASP A 87 -8.85 -0.28 12.70
CA ASP A 87 -10.21 -0.52 13.18
C ASP A 87 -11.09 -1.07 12.04
N LEU A 88 -11.06 -0.43 10.87
CA LEU A 88 -11.78 -0.91 9.69
C LEU A 88 -11.34 -2.33 9.30
N TYR A 89 -10.03 -2.61 9.27
CA TYR A 89 -9.53 -3.95 8.96
C TYR A 89 -10.05 -4.99 9.94
N ALA A 90 -10.05 -4.68 11.24
CA ALA A 90 -10.58 -5.60 12.27
C ALA A 90 -12.05 -5.96 12.03
N GLU A 91 -12.85 -5.03 11.49
CA GLU A 91 -14.26 -5.25 11.15
C GLU A 91 -14.44 -6.14 9.90
N ILE A 92 -13.59 -5.97 8.88
CA ILE A 92 -13.82 -6.57 7.55
C ILE A 92 -12.92 -7.77 7.22
N LYS A 93 -11.88 -8.06 8.01
CA LYS A 93 -10.82 -9.05 7.70
C LYS A 93 -11.31 -10.47 7.46
N GLU A 94 -12.47 -10.83 7.98
CA GLU A 94 -13.04 -12.19 7.80
C GLU A 94 -13.87 -12.31 6.50
N ASP A 95 -14.07 -11.20 5.76
CA ASP A 95 -14.76 -11.26 4.47
C ASP A 95 -13.86 -11.90 3.40
N SER A 96 -14.44 -12.75 2.59
CA SER A 96 -13.78 -13.47 1.50
C SER A 96 -13.18 -12.59 0.39
N LYS A 97 -13.48 -11.30 0.40
CA LYS A 97 -12.91 -10.28 -0.51
C LYS A 97 -11.75 -9.51 0.07
N VAL A 98 -11.41 -9.72 1.35
CA VAL A 98 -10.35 -9.01 2.06
C VAL A 98 -9.16 -9.93 2.26
N PHE A 99 -7.98 -9.45 1.88
CA PHE A 99 -6.76 -10.23 1.88
C PHE A 99 -5.63 -9.48 2.57
N TRP A 100 -4.90 -10.17 3.42
CA TRP A 100 -3.59 -9.75 3.90
C TRP A 100 -2.53 -10.37 3.02
N LEU A 101 -1.58 -9.54 2.52
CA LEU A 101 -0.51 -9.95 1.64
C LEU A 101 0.84 -9.52 2.23
N ASP A 102 1.66 -10.49 2.58
CA ASP A 102 3.03 -10.22 3.00
C ASP A 102 3.90 -9.95 1.76
N LYS A 103 4.54 -8.80 1.71
CA LYS A 103 5.53 -8.47 0.70
C LYS A 103 6.92 -8.31 1.31
N ARG A 104 7.98 -8.51 0.52
CA ARG A 104 9.38 -8.35 0.93
C ARG A 104 10.11 -7.24 0.18
N HIS A 105 9.50 -6.69 -0.85
CA HIS A 105 10.06 -5.65 -1.71
C HIS A 105 9.09 -4.49 -1.78
N TYR A 106 9.53 -3.35 -2.32
CA TYR A 106 8.68 -2.16 -2.42
C TYR A 106 7.38 -2.44 -3.15
N SER A 107 7.46 -3.12 -4.30
CA SER A 107 6.26 -3.46 -5.06
C SER A 107 5.45 -4.58 -4.41
N ALA A 108 4.14 -4.38 -4.33
CA ALA A 108 3.20 -5.41 -3.88
C ALA A 108 3.12 -6.62 -4.83
N PHE A 109 3.58 -6.49 -6.06
CA PHE A 109 3.63 -7.60 -7.03
C PHE A 109 4.90 -8.43 -6.93
N SER A 110 6.01 -7.84 -6.46
CA SER A 110 7.32 -8.48 -6.50
C SER A 110 7.43 -9.63 -5.49
N GLY A 111 7.48 -10.85 -6.00
CA GLY A 111 7.64 -12.07 -5.19
C GLY A 111 6.39 -12.47 -4.39
N THR A 112 5.22 -11.93 -4.74
CA THR A 112 3.93 -12.26 -4.13
C THR A 112 3.00 -12.98 -5.10
N ASP A 113 1.88 -13.47 -4.62
CA ASP A 113 0.81 -14.05 -5.44
C ASP A 113 -0.27 -13.03 -5.85
N LEU A 114 -0.02 -11.71 -5.70
CA LEU A 114 -1.01 -10.68 -5.96
C LEU A 114 -1.58 -10.75 -7.39
N ASP A 115 -0.71 -10.80 -8.41
CA ASP A 115 -1.15 -10.87 -9.81
C ASP A 115 -2.01 -12.12 -10.07
N ILE A 116 -1.62 -13.27 -9.52
CA ILE A 116 -2.37 -14.51 -9.63
C ILE A 116 -3.78 -14.31 -9.07
N ARG A 117 -3.91 -13.78 -7.86
CA ARG A 117 -5.19 -13.53 -7.19
C ARG A 117 -6.07 -12.54 -7.94
N LEU A 118 -5.47 -11.47 -8.48
CA LEU A 118 -6.19 -10.48 -9.27
C LEU A 118 -6.74 -11.09 -10.58
N ARG A 119 -5.93 -11.88 -11.29
CA ARG A 119 -6.31 -12.56 -12.53
C ARG A 119 -7.44 -13.58 -12.31
N GLU A 120 -7.35 -14.42 -11.29
CA GLU A 120 -8.39 -15.37 -10.92
C GLU A 120 -9.75 -14.68 -10.72
N ARG A 121 -9.73 -13.45 -10.19
CA ARG A 121 -10.92 -12.64 -9.91
C ARG A 121 -11.35 -11.76 -11.08
N ARG A 122 -10.61 -11.80 -12.19
CA ARG A 122 -10.82 -10.98 -13.37
C ARG A 122 -10.82 -9.49 -13.06
N VAL A 123 -9.95 -9.07 -12.14
CA VAL A 123 -9.68 -7.66 -11.86
C VAL A 123 -8.93 -7.06 -13.04
N THR A 124 -9.34 -5.90 -13.49
CA THR A 124 -8.69 -5.14 -14.56
C THR A 124 -8.17 -3.79 -14.12
N THR A 125 -8.65 -3.28 -12.98
CA THR A 125 -8.27 -1.97 -12.46
C THR A 125 -7.82 -2.13 -11.01
N VAL A 126 -6.66 -1.57 -10.69
CA VAL A 126 -6.15 -1.48 -9.32
C VAL A 126 -6.23 -0.05 -8.81
N VAL A 127 -6.71 0.11 -7.58
CA VAL A 127 -6.72 1.38 -6.85
C VAL A 127 -5.61 1.30 -5.82
N LEU A 128 -4.63 2.19 -5.88
CA LEU A 128 -3.45 2.14 -5.01
C LEU A 128 -3.53 3.24 -3.96
N THR A 129 -3.39 2.86 -2.69
CA THR A 129 -3.37 3.76 -1.53
C THR A 129 -2.20 3.42 -0.61
N GLY A 130 -1.85 4.30 0.32
CA GLY A 130 -0.83 4.05 1.34
C GLY A 130 0.45 4.85 1.19
N VAL A 131 1.55 4.28 1.67
CA VAL A 131 2.84 4.96 1.79
C VAL A 131 4.02 4.08 1.32
N LEU A 132 5.13 4.67 0.85
CA LEU A 132 5.25 6.08 0.44
C LEU A 132 4.90 6.20 -1.04
N THR A 133 4.34 7.35 -1.44
CA THR A 133 3.91 7.60 -2.84
C THR A 133 5.04 7.33 -3.83
N ASP A 134 6.26 7.75 -3.49
CA ASP A 134 7.47 7.69 -4.32
C ASP A 134 8.31 6.42 -4.13
N ILE A 135 7.89 5.50 -3.25
CA ILE A 135 8.61 4.24 -3.01
C ILE A 135 7.69 3.04 -3.25
N CYS A 136 6.99 2.54 -2.22
CA CYS A 136 6.21 1.30 -2.35
C CYS A 136 5.02 1.45 -3.30
N VAL A 137 4.31 2.57 -3.24
CA VAL A 137 3.21 2.87 -4.17
C VAL A 137 3.75 3.04 -5.59
N PHE A 138 4.89 3.72 -5.75
CA PHE A 138 5.54 3.96 -7.03
C PHE A 138 5.93 2.66 -7.75
N HIS A 139 6.65 1.78 -7.05
CA HIS A 139 7.07 0.50 -7.62
C HIS A 139 5.88 -0.42 -7.91
N THR A 140 4.85 -0.40 -7.05
CA THR A 140 3.62 -1.14 -7.30
C THR A 140 2.89 -0.62 -8.54
N ALA A 141 2.83 0.69 -8.75
CA ALA A 141 2.21 1.29 -9.92
C ALA A 141 2.95 0.93 -11.22
N ILE A 142 4.29 0.92 -11.21
CA ILE A 142 5.11 0.51 -12.36
C ILE A 142 4.83 -0.96 -12.72
N ASP A 143 4.80 -1.85 -11.73
CA ASP A 143 4.53 -3.27 -12.00
C ASP A 143 3.08 -3.47 -12.46
N ALA A 144 2.11 -2.76 -11.88
CA ALA A 144 0.73 -2.79 -12.36
C ALA A 144 0.61 -2.38 -13.83
N TYR A 145 1.32 -1.31 -14.23
CA TYR A 145 1.41 -0.86 -15.63
C TYR A 145 2.01 -1.95 -16.53
N ASN A 146 3.16 -2.52 -16.14
CA ASN A 146 3.83 -3.56 -16.91
C ASN A 146 2.98 -4.84 -17.06
N LEU A 147 2.14 -5.14 -16.06
CA LEU A 147 1.20 -6.26 -16.07
C LEU A 147 -0.12 -5.94 -16.81
N GLY A 148 -0.32 -4.70 -17.27
CA GLY A 148 -1.47 -4.30 -18.07
C GLY A 148 -2.73 -4.01 -17.26
N TYR A 149 -2.61 -3.60 -16.00
CA TYR A 149 -3.74 -3.10 -15.21
C TYR A 149 -4.00 -1.62 -15.49
N ASP A 150 -5.27 -1.24 -15.52
CA ASP A 150 -5.66 0.16 -15.33
C ASP A 150 -5.37 0.58 -13.89
N ILE A 151 -4.86 1.80 -13.69
CA ILE A 151 -4.42 2.29 -12.39
C ILE A 151 -5.21 3.52 -11.99
N GLU A 152 -5.78 3.51 -10.79
CA GLU A 152 -6.39 4.67 -10.14
C GLU A 152 -5.63 4.97 -8.85
N ILE A 153 -5.35 6.25 -8.59
CA ILE A 153 -4.65 6.69 -7.38
C ILE A 153 -5.45 7.84 -6.76
N PRO A 154 -6.12 7.58 -5.63
CA PRO A 154 -6.70 8.65 -4.83
C PRO A 154 -5.57 9.49 -4.22
N GLY A 155 -5.33 10.69 -4.77
CA GLY A 155 -4.19 11.52 -4.38
C GLY A 155 -4.18 11.89 -2.90
N GLU A 156 -5.36 11.98 -2.28
CA GLU A 156 -5.53 12.23 -0.84
C GLU A 156 -5.26 11.03 0.07
N ALA A 157 -5.19 9.81 -0.50
CA ALA A 157 -4.98 8.55 0.23
C ALA A 157 -3.59 7.95 0.02
N VAL A 158 -2.65 8.74 -0.50
CA VAL A 158 -1.22 8.41 -0.61
C VAL A 158 -0.38 9.56 -0.08
N ALA A 159 0.77 9.27 0.54
CA ALA A 159 1.67 10.29 1.07
C ALA A 159 3.13 9.89 0.90
N SER A 160 4.00 10.89 0.83
CA SER A 160 5.46 10.75 0.87
C SER A 160 6.07 11.58 1.99
N LEU A 161 7.37 11.44 2.21
CA LEU A 161 8.11 12.23 3.21
C LEU A 161 8.11 13.73 2.90
N THR A 162 8.11 14.10 1.61
CA THR A 162 8.13 15.49 1.15
C THR A 162 7.06 15.72 0.08
N GLU A 163 6.54 16.92 0.02
CA GLU A 163 5.60 17.32 -1.03
C GLU A 163 6.23 17.22 -2.44
N GLU A 164 7.52 17.53 -2.57
CA GLU A 164 8.25 17.44 -3.84
C GLU A 164 8.23 16.00 -4.38
N ASN A 165 8.59 15.03 -3.55
CA ASN A 165 8.58 13.60 -3.93
C ASN A 165 7.17 13.11 -4.23
N HIS A 166 6.20 13.53 -3.43
CA HIS A 166 4.79 13.18 -3.65
C HIS A 166 4.30 13.67 -5.01
N GLN A 167 4.51 14.96 -5.33
CA GLN A 167 4.10 15.55 -6.61
C GLN A 167 4.86 14.96 -7.80
N PHE A 168 6.16 14.67 -7.64
CA PHE A 168 6.92 13.95 -8.66
C PHE A 168 6.27 12.61 -9.00
N ALA A 169 5.94 11.82 -7.99
CA ALA A 169 5.32 10.51 -8.18
C ALA A 169 3.93 10.62 -8.82
N LEU A 170 3.06 11.51 -8.36
CA LEU A 170 1.73 11.73 -8.94
C LEU A 170 1.81 12.14 -10.42
N ASN A 171 2.74 13.04 -10.74
CA ASN A 171 2.98 13.46 -12.13
C ASN A 171 3.48 12.30 -13.00
N HIS A 172 4.37 11.46 -12.48
CA HIS A 172 4.84 10.27 -13.18
C HIS A 172 3.70 9.28 -13.43
N PHE A 173 2.90 8.97 -12.43
CA PHE A 173 1.73 8.09 -12.57
C PHE A 173 0.80 8.55 -13.68
N LYS A 174 0.47 9.84 -13.67
CA LYS A 174 -0.46 10.42 -14.64
C LYS A 174 0.13 10.44 -16.05
N ASN A 175 1.35 10.95 -16.20
CA ASN A 175 1.90 11.32 -17.51
C ASN A 175 2.68 10.18 -18.17
N VAL A 176 3.19 9.22 -17.40
CA VAL A 176 4.03 8.11 -17.88
C VAL A 176 3.29 6.78 -17.83
N LEU A 177 2.58 6.49 -16.73
CA LEU A 177 1.83 5.24 -16.58
C LEU A 177 0.36 5.35 -17.02
N GLY A 178 -0.12 6.54 -17.37
CA GLY A 178 -1.52 6.74 -17.76
C GLY A 178 -2.51 6.53 -16.61
N ALA A 179 -2.05 6.57 -15.36
CA ALA A 179 -2.90 6.39 -14.19
C ALA A 179 -3.89 7.55 -14.03
N LYS A 180 -5.06 7.24 -13.54
CA LYS A 180 -6.07 8.23 -13.18
C LYS A 180 -5.85 8.68 -11.74
N ILE A 181 -5.48 9.94 -11.56
CA ILE A 181 -5.45 10.58 -10.25
C ILE A 181 -6.86 11.07 -9.92
N VAL A 182 -7.41 10.64 -8.82
CA VAL A 182 -8.81 10.90 -8.40
C VAL A 182 -8.83 11.52 -7.01
#